data_3006c762445e0634cc8564c12406f307
#
_entry.id   3006c762445e0634cc8564c12406f307
#
_cell.length_a   1.000
_cell.length_b   1.000
_cell.length_c   1.000
_cell.angle_alpha   90.00
_cell.angle_beta   90.00
_cell.angle_gamma   90.00
#
_symmetry.space_group_name_H-M   'P 1'
#
loop_
_entity.id
_entity.type
_entity.pdbx_description
1 polymer ?
#
loop_
_entity_poly.entity_id
_entity_poly.type
_entity_poly.pdbx_seq_one_letter_code
_entity_poly.pdbx_strand_id
1 'polypeptide(L)'
;MDLLIVTLYSYILGSIPFGLILTKFAGLGDVRKIGSGNIGATNVLRTGNKFIAALTLLLDGLKGTLSVLLTTQYFNELIYYSAVIVFLAHIFPVWLKFKGGKGVATFIGSLLVINLYLSSVFIIAWLIMLAIFRISAVSALLGYLVTTVTAFIFSDQKLFLLILFYFIISVFTHRQNIASLIKDNF
;
A
#
# COMPACT_ATOMS: atom_id res chain seq x y z
N MET A 1 -24.87 2.62 12.07
CA MET A 1 -24.82 3.53 10.90
C MET A 1 -23.38 3.87 10.54
N ASP A 2 -22.57 4.27 11.49
CA ASP A 2 -21.18 4.74 11.29
C ASP A 2 -20.26 3.74 10.64
N LEU A 3 -20.33 2.46 11.06
CA LEU A 3 -19.54 1.38 10.45
C LEU A 3 -19.81 1.25 8.93
N LEU A 4 -21.06 1.36 8.51
CA LEU A 4 -21.43 1.30 7.09
C LEU A 4 -20.90 2.52 6.32
N ILE A 5 -21.03 3.73 6.88
CA ILE A 5 -20.52 4.95 6.28
C ILE A 5 -19.00 4.86 6.09
N VAL A 6 -18.28 4.48 7.16
CA VAL A 6 -16.82 4.30 7.12
C VAL A 6 -16.41 3.24 6.09
N THR A 7 -17.13 2.11 6.04
CA THR A 7 -16.87 1.06 5.04
C THR A 7 -17.01 1.60 3.62
N LEU A 8 -18.12 2.30 3.33
CA LEU A 8 -18.43 2.78 1.99
C LEU A 8 -17.37 3.75 1.47
N TYR A 9 -17.09 4.83 2.19
CA TYR A 9 -16.12 5.81 1.68
C TYR A 9 -14.68 5.27 1.68
N SER A 10 -14.28 4.48 2.69
CA SER A 10 -12.94 3.89 2.72
C SER A 10 -12.74 2.90 1.56
N TYR A 11 -13.77 2.10 1.25
CA TYR A 11 -13.70 1.18 0.13
C TYR A 11 -13.70 1.92 -1.22
N ILE A 12 -14.55 2.91 -1.40
CA ILE A 12 -14.61 3.71 -2.64
C ILE A 12 -13.25 4.39 -2.87
N LEU A 13 -12.72 5.13 -1.88
CA LEU A 13 -11.41 5.79 -1.99
C LEU A 13 -10.29 4.77 -2.27
N GLY A 14 -10.24 3.71 -1.50
CA GLY A 14 -9.20 2.69 -1.61
C GLY A 14 -9.20 1.98 -2.96
N SER A 15 -10.36 1.72 -3.53
CA SER A 15 -10.54 0.97 -4.76
C SER A 15 -10.21 1.75 -6.04
N ILE A 16 -9.97 3.07 -5.97
CA ILE A 16 -9.55 3.87 -7.14
C ILE A 16 -8.18 3.37 -7.63
N PRO A 17 -8.05 2.86 -8.87
CA PRO A 17 -6.82 2.29 -9.38
C PRO A 17 -5.97 3.36 -10.09
N PHE A 18 -5.36 4.27 -9.34
CA PHE A 18 -4.67 5.45 -9.90
C PHE A 18 -3.61 5.08 -10.93
N GLY A 19 -2.79 4.06 -10.70
CA GLY A 19 -1.76 3.68 -11.67
C GLY A 19 -2.33 3.26 -13.03
N LEU A 20 -3.45 2.53 -13.06
CA LEU A 20 -4.12 2.18 -14.31
C LEU A 20 -4.77 3.40 -14.98
N ILE A 21 -5.42 4.25 -14.19
CA ILE A 21 -6.07 5.47 -14.70
C ILE A 21 -5.02 6.39 -15.32
N LEU A 22 -3.98 6.72 -14.57
CA LEU A 22 -2.94 7.65 -15.01
C LEU A 22 -2.18 7.16 -16.24
N THR A 23 -1.82 5.87 -16.30
CA THR A 23 -1.11 5.32 -17.47
C THR A 23 -1.98 5.35 -18.72
N LYS A 24 -3.28 5.08 -18.61
CA LYS A 24 -4.21 5.20 -19.75
C LYS A 24 -4.37 6.64 -20.22
N PHE A 25 -4.58 7.60 -19.29
CA PHE A 25 -4.71 9.02 -19.65
C PHE A 25 -3.43 9.60 -20.23
N ALA A 26 -2.27 9.14 -19.78
CA ALA A 26 -0.98 9.56 -20.33
C ALA A 26 -0.59 8.87 -21.66
N GLY A 27 -1.48 8.06 -22.26
CA GLY A 27 -1.18 7.34 -23.50
C GLY A 27 -0.15 6.21 -23.37
N LEU A 28 0.21 5.79 -22.14
CA LEU A 28 1.20 4.75 -21.87
C LEU A 28 0.62 3.33 -21.94
N GLY A 29 -0.68 3.21 -22.25
CA GLY A 29 -1.37 1.92 -22.37
C GLY A 29 -1.77 1.29 -21.02
N ASP A 30 -2.01 -0.01 -21.04
CA ASP A 30 -2.45 -0.75 -19.87
C ASP A 30 -1.25 -1.30 -19.08
N VAL A 31 -0.97 -0.71 -17.92
CA VAL A 31 0.15 -1.10 -17.05
C VAL A 31 0.10 -2.57 -16.60
N ARG A 32 -1.05 -3.22 -16.66
CA ARG A 32 -1.20 -4.65 -16.32
C ARG A 32 -0.63 -5.59 -17.38
N LYS A 33 -0.31 -5.07 -18.58
CA LYS A 33 0.29 -5.83 -19.68
C LYS A 33 1.81 -5.78 -19.69
N ILE A 34 2.42 -5.05 -18.75
CA ILE A 34 3.87 -4.90 -18.66
C ILE A 34 4.42 -5.38 -17.30
N GLY A 35 5.68 -5.78 -17.31
CA GLY A 35 6.43 -6.11 -16.10
C GLY A 35 5.72 -7.12 -15.20
N SER A 36 5.43 -6.73 -13.97
CA SER A 36 4.76 -7.59 -12.98
C SER A 36 3.24 -7.68 -13.14
N GLY A 37 2.64 -6.97 -14.09
CA GLY A 37 1.20 -6.88 -14.23
C GLY A 37 0.47 -6.11 -13.11
N ASN A 38 1.21 -5.56 -12.16
CA ASN A 38 0.65 -4.82 -11.02
C ASN A 38 0.33 -3.37 -11.40
N ILE A 39 -0.68 -2.77 -10.75
CA ILE A 39 -1.09 -1.37 -11.01
C ILE A 39 -0.30 -0.34 -10.19
N GLY A 40 0.60 -0.74 -9.31
CA GLY A 40 1.34 0.16 -8.41
C GLY A 40 2.50 0.90 -9.10
N ALA A 41 2.98 1.95 -8.44
CA ALA A 41 4.00 2.89 -8.93
C ALA A 41 5.28 2.23 -9.46
N THR A 42 5.77 1.18 -8.80
CA THR A 42 6.97 0.43 -9.25
C THR A 42 6.78 -0.21 -10.64
N ASN A 43 5.58 -0.67 -10.96
CA ASN A 43 5.30 -1.22 -12.28
C ASN A 43 5.05 -0.10 -13.30
N VAL A 44 4.39 1.00 -12.88
CA VAL A 44 4.23 2.21 -13.70
C VAL A 44 5.58 2.79 -14.10
N LEU A 45 6.59 2.77 -13.22
CA LEU A 45 7.95 3.23 -13.52
C LEU A 45 8.59 2.49 -14.72
N ARG A 46 8.19 1.26 -14.98
CA ARG A 46 8.66 0.47 -16.14
C ARG A 46 8.16 0.98 -17.49
N THR A 47 7.16 1.87 -17.50
CA THR A 47 6.76 2.61 -18.72
C THR A 47 7.82 3.64 -19.16
N GLY A 48 8.82 3.93 -18.31
CA GLY A 48 9.81 4.99 -18.49
C GLY A 48 9.36 6.36 -17.97
N ASN A 49 8.07 6.55 -17.68
CA ASN A 49 7.54 7.83 -17.22
C ASN A 49 7.61 7.95 -15.69
N LYS A 50 8.69 8.61 -15.21
CA LYS A 50 8.94 8.81 -13.78
C LYS A 50 7.88 9.71 -13.12
N PHE A 51 7.34 10.70 -13.83
CA PHE A 51 6.32 11.61 -13.30
C PHE A 51 5.01 10.86 -13.00
N ILE A 52 4.52 10.06 -13.95
CA ILE A 52 3.31 9.25 -13.76
C ILE A 52 3.50 8.20 -12.66
N ALA A 53 4.71 7.62 -12.53
CA ALA A 53 5.01 6.71 -11.43
C ALA A 53 4.98 7.41 -10.07
N ALA A 54 5.60 8.60 -9.95
CA ALA A 54 5.57 9.40 -8.73
C ALA A 54 4.13 9.84 -8.37
N LEU A 55 3.36 10.30 -9.36
CA LEU A 55 1.96 10.67 -9.16
C LEU A 55 1.10 9.49 -8.73
N THR A 56 1.35 8.29 -9.28
CA THR A 56 0.69 7.06 -8.83
C THR A 56 0.99 6.76 -7.35
N LEU A 57 2.27 6.86 -6.95
CA LEU A 57 2.68 6.66 -5.57
C LEU A 57 1.98 7.65 -4.62
N LEU A 58 1.98 8.92 -5.01
CA LEU A 58 1.36 10.00 -4.24
C LEU A 58 -0.15 9.78 -4.07
N LEU A 59 -0.88 9.54 -5.16
CA LEU A 59 -2.33 9.39 -5.12
C LEU A 59 -2.76 8.08 -4.42
N ASP A 60 -2.01 6.99 -4.59
CA ASP A 60 -2.25 5.76 -3.85
C ASP A 60 -1.93 5.91 -2.35
N GLY A 61 -1.01 6.80 -1.97
CA GLY A 61 -0.79 7.21 -0.59
C GLY A 61 -1.92 8.09 -0.08
N LEU A 62 -2.25 9.15 -0.82
CA LEU A 62 -3.28 10.12 -0.45
C LEU A 62 -4.64 9.48 -0.19
N LYS A 63 -5.07 8.45 -0.95
CA LYS A 63 -6.34 7.79 -0.65
C LYS A 63 -6.35 7.10 0.72
N GLY A 64 -5.21 6.54 1.16
CA GLY A 64 -5.03 6.01 2.50
C GLY A 64 -5.09 7.10 3.57
N THR A 65 -4.33 8.18 3.35
CA THR A 65 -4.33 9.37 4.23
C THR A 65 -5.73 9.97 4.36
N LEU A 66 -6.41 10.23 3.24
CA LEU A 66 -7.75 10.85 3.25
C LEU A 66 -8.79 9.98 3.94
N SER A 67 -8.79 8.68 3.69
CA SER A 67 -9.73 7.76 4.34
C SER A 67 -9.58 7.80 5.86
N VAL A 68 -8.36 7.67 6.35
CA VAL A 68 -8.09 7.65 7.80
C VAL A 68 -8.30 9.03 8.42
N LEU A 69 -7.90 10.10 7.73
CA LEU A 69 -8.09 11.47 8.22
C LEU A 69 -9.59 11.83 8.39
N LEU A 70 -10.42 11.48 7.40
CA LEU A 70 -11.87 11.64 7.51
C LEU A 70 -12.43 10.85 8.71
N THR A 71 -11.94 9.63 8.90
CA THR A 71 -12.37 8.80 10.04
C THR A 71 -11.94 9.41 11.37
N THR A 72 -10.73 9.93 11.46
CA THR A 72 -10.24 10.62 12.68
C THR A 72 -11.12 11.81 13.03
N GLN A 73 -11.60 12.53 12.01
CA GLN A 73 -12.41 13.74 12.22
C GLN A 73 -13.84 13.43 12.70
N TYR A 74 -14.47 12.37 12.18
CA TYR A 74 -15.90 12.12 12.36
C TYR A 74 -16.24 10.81 13.08
N PHE A 75 -15.35 9.82 13.10
CA PHE A 75 -15.59 8.47 13.60
C PHE A 75 -14.35 7.88 14.29
N ASN A 76 -13.78 8.61 15.25
CA ASN A 76 -12.46 8.34 15.84
C ASN A 76 -12.25 6.89 16.30
N GLU A 77 -13.30 6.24 16.83
CA GLU A 77 -13.25 4.84 17.26
C GLU A 77 -13.03 3.83 16.12
N LEU A 78 -13.24 4.25 14.86
CA LEU A 78 -13.16 3.40 13.68
C LEU A 78 -11.88 3.63 12.84
N ILE A 79 -10.88 4.32 13.37
CA ILE A 79 -9.65 4.69 12.64
C ILE A 79 -8.94 3.44 12.09
N TYR A 80 -8.70 2.45 12.92
CA TYR A 80 -8.03 1.21 12.50
C TYR A 80 -8.87 0.40 11.51
N TYR A 81 -10.19 0.43 11.68
CA TYR A 81 -11.10 -0.20 10.75
C TYR A 81 -11.04 0.45 9.36
N SER A 82 -11.12 1.78 9.28
CA SER A 82 -10.97 2.52 8.02
C SER A 82 -9.64 2.20 7.33
N ALA A 83 -8.54 2.16 8.10
CA ALA A 83 -7.22 1.85 7.61
C ALA A 83 -7.14 0.44 7.00
N VAL A 84 -7.79 -0.55 7.61
CA VAL A 84 -7.91 -1.91 7.05
C VAL A 84 -8.73 -1.90 5.76
N ILE A 85 -9.89 -1.24 5.76
CA ILE A 85 -10.79 -1.25 4.60
C ILE A 85 -10.15 -0.55 3.39
N VAL A 86 -9.55 0.64 3.56
CA VAL A 86 -8.91 1.35 2.44
C VAL A 86 -7.73 0.57 1.85
N PHE A 87 -6.99 -0.14 2.69
CA PHE A 87 -5.89 -1.00 2.26
C PHE A 87 -6.39 -2.23 1.49
N LEU A 88 -7.38 -2.94 2.02
CA LEU A 88 -8.00 -4.09 1.35
C LEU A 88 -8.68 -3.68 0.04
N ALA A 89 -9.32 -2.52 -0.01
CA ALA A 89 -9.94 -1.98 -1.22
C ALA A 89 -8.90 -1.70 -2.33
N HIS A 90 -7.69 -1.24 -1.96
CA HIS A 90 -6.61 -1.09 -2.93
C HIS A 90 -6.15 -2.43 -3.51
N ILE A 91 -6.12 -3.49 -2.69
CA ILE A 91 -5.69 -4.84 -3.10
C ILE A 91 -6.80 -5.54 -3.89
N PHE A 92 -8.04 -5.35 -3.46
CA PHE A 92 -9.22 -6.06 -4.00
C PHE A 92 -10.30 -5.08 -4.53
N PRO A 93 -9.99 -4.22 -5.52
CA PRO A 93 -10.97 -3.30 -6.08
C PRO A 93 -11.97 -4.06 -6.96
N VAL A 94 -13.26 -3.84 -6.73
CA VAL A 94 -14.35 -4.50 -7.49
C VAL A 94 -14.28 -4.22 -9.00
N TRP A 95 -13.91 -2.99 -9.38
CA TRP A 95 -13.77 -2.55 -10.78
C TRP A 95 -12.71 -3.33 -11.56
N LEU A 96 -11.73 -3.92 -10.87
CA LEU A 96 -10.67 -4.72 -11.45
C LEU A 96 -10.84 -6.22 -11.18
N LYS A 97 -12.06 -6.67 -10.90
CA LYS A 97 -12.36 -8.07 -10.55
C LYS A 97 -11.47 -8.56 -9.41
N PHE A 98 -11.30 -7.71 -8.40
CA PHE A 98 -10.48 -7.95 -7.19
C PHE A 98 -8.97 -8.18 -7.46
N LYS A 99 -8.44 -7.67 -8.59
CA LYS A 99 -7.02 -7.76 -8.96
C LYS A 99 -6.40 -6.36 -8.94
N GLY A 100 -6.09 -5.86 -7.74
CA GLY A 100 -5.54 -4.53 -7.51
C GLY A 100 -4.03 -4.48 -7.34
N GLY A 101 -3.57 -3.54 -6.49
CA GLY A 101 -2.18 -3.33 -6.13
C GLY A 101 -1.71 -4.18 -4.94
N LYS A 102 -0.56 -3.80 -4.36
CA LYS A 102 0.02 -4.50 -3.20
C LYS A 102 -0.16 -3.76 -1.88
N GLY A 103 -0.65 -2.54 -1.91
CA GLY A 103 -1.02 -1.76 -0.73
C GLY A 103 0.08 -0.90 -0.11
N VAL A 104 1.34 -0.97 -0.56
CA VAL A 104 2.48 -0.30 0.10
C VAL A 104 2.26 1.21 0.26
N ALA A 105 1.89 1.92 -0.81
CA ALA A 105 1.64 3.36 -0.75
C ALA A 105 0.42 3.70 0.13
N THR A 106 -0.67 2.95 -0.01
CA THR A 106 -1.89 3.13 0.79
C THR A 106 -1.64 2.86 2.28
N PHE A 107 -0.83 1.84 2.61
CA PHE A 107 -0.36 1.59 3.96
C PHE A 107 0.41 2.78 4.53
N ILE A 108 1.43 3.28 3.80
CA ILE A 108 2.20 4.46 4.22
C ILE A 108 1.27 5.63 4.49
N GLY A 109 0.34 5.92 3.55
CA GLY A 109 -0.60 7.02 3.68
C GLY A 109 -1.53 6.90 4.89
N SER A 110 -2.05 5.70 5.16
CA SER A 110 -2.86 5.44 6.36
C SER A 110 -2.04 5.60 7.63
N LEU A 111 -0.82 5.07 7.64
CA LEU A 111 0.05 5.09 8.81
C LEU A 111 0.58 6.49 9.13
N LEU A 112 0.74 7.38 8.15
CA LEU A 112 1.09 8.79 8.37
C LEU A 112 0.11 9.52 9.29
N VAL A 113 -1.17 9.16 9.22
CA VAL A 113 -2.21 9.74 10.08
C VAL A 113 -2.26 9.05 11.44
N ILE A 114 -2.14 7.72 11.46
CA ILE A 114 -2.27 6.92 12.69
C ILE A 114 -1.04 7.10 13.59
N ASN A 115 0.16 6.97 13.01
CA ASN A 115 1.41 7.01 13.75
C ASN A 115 2.57 7.42 12.83
N LEU A 116 2.94 8.69 12.87
CA LEU A 116 4.00 9.27 12.05
C LEU A 116 5.35 8.59 12.30
N TYR A 117 5.63 8.20 13.56
CA TYR A 117 6.88 7.53 13.90
C TYR A 117 7.02 6.18 13.17
N LEU A 118 6.02 5.31 13.25
CA LEU A 118 6.05 4.01 12.57
C LEU A 118 6.03 4.16 11.03
N SER A 119 5.34 5.17 10.50
CA SER A 119 5.39 5.49 9.07
C SER A 119 6.80 5.88 8.64
N SER A 120 7.48 6.72 9.43
CA SER A 120 8.86 7.11 9.19
C SER A 120 9.83 5.92 9.26
N VAL A 121 9.65 5.05 10.25
CA VAL A 121 10.43 3.79 10.38
C VAL A 121 10.28 2.94 9.11
N PHE A 122 9.06 2.76 8.62
CA PHE A 122 8.83 2.01 7.39
C PHE A 122 9.53 2.65 6.18
N ILE A 123 9.34 3.96 5.99
CA ILE A 123 9.91 4.69 4.83
C ILE A 123 11.44 4.59 4.85
N ILE A 124 12.07 4.85 6.01
CA ILE A 124 13.51 4.79 6.18
C ILE A 124 14.03 3.36 5.93
N ALA A 125 13.42 2.36 6.54
CA ALA A 125 13.79 0.97 6.33
C ALA A 125 13.63 0.57 4.86
N TRP A 126 12.51 0.94 4.22
CA TRP A 126 12.28 0.67 2.80
C TRP A 126 13.35 1.31 1.91
N LEU A 127 13.71 2.58 2.16
CA LEU A 127 14.73 3.29 1.37
C LEU A 127 16.12 2.66 1.56
N ILE A 128 16.51 2.33 2.78
CA ILE A 128 17.79 1.65 3.07
C ILE A 128 17.85 0.30 2.34
N MET A 129 16.79 -0.51 2.48
CA MET A 129 16.75 -1.83 1.84
C MET A 129 16.69 -1.71 0.30
N LEU A 130 16.05 -0.66 -0.23
CA LEU A 130 16.04 -0.40 -1.67
C LEU A 130 17.44 -0.01 -2.18
N ALA A 131 18.19 0.76 -1.42
CA ALA A 131 19.58 1.12 -1.78
C ALA A 131 20.49 -0.11 -1.79
N ILE A 132 20.30 -1.05 -0.86
CA ILE A 132 21.09 -2.28 -0.72
C ILE A 132 20.70 -3.31 -1.79
N PHE A 133 19.43 -3.70 -1.84
CA PHE A 133 18.97 -4.84 -2.65
C PHE A 133 18.53 -4.44 -4.06
N ARG A 134 18.20 -3.17 -4.30
CA ARG A 134 17.66 -2.64 -5.57
C ARG A 134 16.39 -3.36 -6.06
N ILE A 135 15.69 -4.06 -5.17
CA ILE A 135 14.46 -4.80 -5.42
C ILE A 135 13.35 -4.27 -4.51
N SER A 136 12.45 -3.47 -5.09
CA SER A 136 11.36 -2.80 -4.34
C SER A 136 10.48 -3.78 -3.54
N ALA A 137 10.24 -4.99 -4.04
CA ALA A 137 9.42 -5.99 -3.34
C ALA A 137 10.11 -6.51 -2.05
N VAL A 138 11.41 -6.79 -2.11
CA VAL A 138 12.21 -7.19 -0.95
C VAL A 138 12.26 -6.07 0.07
N SER A 139 12.51 -4.85 -0.41
CA SER A 139 12.56 -3.64 0.43
C SER A 139 11.25 -3.41 1.17
N ALA A 140 10.11 -3.61 0.50
CA ALA A 140 8.80 -3.47 1.13
C ALA A 140 8.58 -4.53 2.22
N LEU A 141 8.89 -5.79 1.96
CA LEU A 141 8.72 -6.87 2.95
C LEU A 141 9.62 -6.67 4.18
N LEU A 142 10.87 -6.27 3.96
CA LEU A 142 11.79 -5.96 5.07
C LEU A 142 11.35 -4.69 5.82
N GLY A 143 10.85 -3.67 5.12
CA GLY A 143 10.25 -2.48 5.74
C GLY A 143 9.06 -2.85 6.64
N TYR A 144 8.15 -3.69 6.17
CA TYR A 144 7.03 -4.20 7.00
C TYR A 144 7.53 -4.98 8.22
N LEU A 145 8.52 -5.85 8.06
CA LEU A 145 9.10 -6.62 9.17
C LEU A 145 9.70 -5.70 10.23
N VAL A 146 10.54 -4.75 9.83
CA VAL A 146 11.15 -3.77 10.76
C VAL A 146 10.09 -2.97 11.48
N THR A 147 9.06 -2.47 10.76
CA THR A 147 7.96 -1.71 11.36
C THR A 147 7.14 -2.57 12.33
N THR A 148 6.93 -3.85 12.02
CA THR A 148 6.20 -4.79 12.89
C THR A 148 6.97 -5.03 14.19
N VAL A 149 8.28 -5.27 14.11
CA VAL A 149 9.14 -5.43 15.30
C VAL A 149 9.16 -4.15 16.13
N THR A 150 9.26 -2.98 15.48
CA THR A 150 9.21 -1.68 16.18
C THR A 150 7.85 -1.49 16.87
N ALA A 151 6.75 -1.81 16.22
CA ALA A 151 5.42 -1.71 16.80
C ALA A 151 5.22 -2.66 17.98
N PHE A 152 5.77 -3.87 17.92
CA PHE A 152 5.74 -4.82 19.03
C PHE A 152 6.44 -4.28 20.29
N ILE A 153 7.55 -3.54 20.13
CA ILE A 153 8.35 -3.03 21.25
C ILE A 153 7.77 -1.71 21.80
N PHE A 154 7.27 -0.82 20.93
CA PHE A 154 7.01 0.58 21.29
C PHE A 154 5.54 1.02 21.15
N SER A 155 4.62 0.14 20.78
CA SER A 155 3.21 0.49 20.57
C SER A 155 2.28 -0.30 21.48
N ASP A 156 1.03 0.17 21.57
CA ASP A 156 -0.03 -0.61 22.20
C ASP A 156 -0.42 -1.84 21.36
N GLN A 157 -1.11 -2.77 22.00
CA GLN A 157 -1.48 -4.04 21.38
C GLN A 157 -2.35 -3.86 20.12
N LYS A 158 -3.24 -2.88 20.08
CA LYS A 158 -4.15 -2.65 18.93
C LYS A 158 -3.35 -2.20 17.71
N LEU A 159 -2.43 -1.27 17.89
CA LEU A 159 -1.58 -0.78 16.80
C LEU A 159 -0.61 -1.87 16.32
N PHE A 160 -0.01 -2.61 17.23
CA PHE A 160 0.83 -3.77 16.86
C PHE A 160 0.05 -4.79 16.01
N LEU A 161 -1.17 -5.16 16.42
CA LEU A 161 -2.00 -6.10 15.66
C LEU A 161 -2.37 -5.57 14.26
N LEU A 162 -2.63 -4.27 14.13
CA LEU A 162 -2.86 -3.64 12.84
C LEU A 162 -1.62 -3.76 11.93
N ILE A 163 -0.43 -3.45 12.44
CA ILE A 163 0.82 -3.53 11.66
C ILE A 163 1.14 -4.97 11.28
N LEU A 164 0.95 -5.90 12.20
CA LEU A 164 1.11 -7.34 11.94
C LEU A 164 0.16 -7.83 10.83
N PHE A 165 -1.09 -7.39 10.88
CA PHE A 165 -2.07 -7.67 9.81
C PHE A 165 -1.56 -7.17 8.45
N TYR A 166 -1.08 -5.94 8.36
CA TYR A 166 -0.52 -5.39 7.13
C TYR A 166 0.67 -6.20 6.62
N PHE A 167 1.57 -6.62 7.52
CA PHE A 167 2.71 -7.44 7.16
C PHE A 167 2.26 -8.79 6.57
N ILE A 168 1.35 -9.50 7.23
CA ILE A 168 0.84 -10.80 6.75
C ILE A 168 0.21 -10.66 5.36
N ILE A 169 -0.66 -9.67 5.17
CA ILE A 169 -1.29 -9.43 3.86
C ILE A 169 -0.25 -9.01 2.82
N SER A 170 0.78 -8.25 3.22
CA SER A 170 1.86 -7.86 2.30
C SER A 170 2.66 -9.07 1.82
N VAL A 171 2.97 -10.04 2.67
CA VAL A 171 3.61 -11.31 2.26
C VAL A 171 2.76 -12.01 1.20
N PHE A 172 1.45 -12.10 1.42
CA PHE A 172 0.52 -12.70 0.45
C PHE A 172 0.50 -11.92 -0.88
N THR A 173 0.43 -10.60 -0.87
CA THR A 173 0.39 -9.79 -2.11
C THR A 173 1.72 -9.79 -2.87
N HIS A 174 2.83 -10.10 -2.21
CA HIS A 174 4.16 -10.21 -2.80
C HIS A 174 4.55 -11.65 -3.19
N ARG A 175 3.67 -12.65 -3.04
CA ARG A 175 3.98 -14.07 -3.29
C ARG A 175 4.59 -14.36 -4.67
N GLN A 176 4.14 -13.66 -5.73
CA GLN A 176 4.70 -13.83 -7.08
C GLN A 176 6.14 -13.28 -7.17
N ASN A 177 6.44 -12.18 -6.47
CA ASN A 177 7.80 -11.66 -6.40
C ASN A 177 8.72 -12.58 -5.61
N ILE A 178 8.23 -13.15 -4.51
CA ILE A 178 8.98 -14.15 -3.73
C ILE A 178 9.27 -15.37 -4.60
N ALA A 179 8.27 -15.88 -5.33
CA ALA A 179 8.44 -17.04 -6.19
C ALA A 179 9.44 -16.80 -7.35
N SER A 180 9.44 -15.57 -7.95
CA SER A 180 10.42 -15.24 -8.99
C SER A 180 11.85 -15.17 -8.42
N LEU A 181 12.04 -14.57 -7.24
CA LEU A 181 13.35 -14.50 -6.60
C LEU A 181 13.93 -15.88 -6.27
N ILE A 182 13.08 -16.83 -5.88
CA ILE A 182 13.53 -18.21 -5.64
C ILE A 182 13.97 -18.88 -6.95
N LYS A 183 13.21 -18.71 -8.04
CA LYS A 183 13.53 -19.30 -9.35
C LYS A 183 14.80 -18.75 -9.98
N ASP A 184 15.09 -17.47 -9.79
CA ASP A 184 16.24 -16.79 -10.38
C ASP A 184 17.55 -17.13 -9.63
N ASN A 185 17.48 -17.75 -8.45
CA ASN A 185 18.63 -18.14 -7.61
C ASN A 185 18.87 -19.66 -7.54
N PHE A 186 18.05 -20.47 -8.20
CA PHE A 186 18.18 -21.93 -8.33
C PHE A 186 17.97 -22.37 -9.79
#